data_32eb6eb8950e219e3dab9c3f24391a2a
#
_entry.id   32eb6eb8950e219e3dab9c3f24391a2a
#
_cell.length_a   1.000
_cell.length_b   1.000
_cell.length_c   1.000
_cell.angle_alpha   90.00
_cell.angle_beta   90.00
_cell.angle_gamma   90.00
#
_symmetry.space_group_name_H-M   'P 1'
#
loop_
_entity.id
_entity.type
_entity.pdbx_description
1 polymer ?
#
loop_
_entity_poly.entity_id
_entity_poly.type
_entity_poly.pdbx_seq_one_letter_code
_entity_poly.pdbx_strand_id
1 'polypeptide(L)'
;MNDDKNEINVLDELNKGACMGMDAIHFILDKVEDKSLKKELNRQYREYKEISEEITNLYPEYNSKDEPHKTNTMNKVMTWYGIEMKTMLDDSTSKIAELLLQGTNMGIIEGRKLLNHKNTEEGVNNLVQKYVSMQEKAVEKLKQFL
;
A
#
# COMPACT_ATOMS: atom_id res chain seq x y z
N MET A 1 14.05 18.20 -16.64
CA MET A 1 12.98 17.92 -17.60
C MET A 1 12.59 16.45 -17.60
N ASN A 2 13.46 15.56 -18.07
CA ASN A 2 13.19 14.12 -17.99
C ASN A 2 13.12 13.62 -16.54
N ASP A 3 13.87 14.26 -15.66
CA ASP A 3 13.95 13.90 -14.26
C ASP A 3 12.62 14.13 -13.55
N ASP A 4 11.95 15.26 -13.79
CA ASP A 4 10.65 15.56 -13.17
C ASP A 4 9.58 14.56 -13.58
N LYS A 5 9.57 14.14 -14.84
CA LYS A 5 8.65 13.13 -15.35
C LYS A 5 8.86 11.79 -14.67
N ASN A 6 10.12 11.40 -14.45
CA ASN A 6 10.45 10.17 -13.74
C ASN A 6 10.00 10.24 -12.29
N GLU A 7 10.25 11.37 -11.62
CA GLU A 7 9.80 11.60 -10.23
C GLU A 7 8.28 11.50 -10.11
N ILE A 8 7.55 12.16 -11.02
CA ILE A 8 6.09 12.13 -11.05
C ILE A 8 5.58 10.71 -11.22
N ASN A 9 6.16 9.95 -12.16
CA ASN A 9 5.75 8.56 -12.40
C ASN A 9 5.94 7.70 -11.15
N VAL A 10 7.06 7.85 -10.46
CA VAL A 10 7.35 7.09 -9.24
C VAL A 10 6.37 7.49 -8.14
N LEU A 11 6.13 8.78 -7.96
CA LEU A 11 5.18 9.28 -6.95
C LEU A 11 3.75 8.79 -7.23
N ASP A 12 3.34 8.76 -8.50
CA ASP A 12 2.03 8.25 -8.88
C ASP A 12 1.90 6.76 -8.56
N GLU A 13 2.89 5.96 -8.91
CA GLU A 13 2.88 4.52 -8.62
C GLU A 13 2.89 4.26 -7.12
N LEU A 14 3.68 5.02 -6.39
CA LEU A 14 3.75 4.90 -4.94
C LEU A 14 2.42 5.24 -4.28
N ASN A 15 1.77 6.32 -4.75
CA ASN A 15 0.48 6.72 -4.21
C ASN A 15 -0.62 5.70 -4.52
N LYS A 16 -0.59 5.10 -5.71
CA LYS A 16 -1.51 4.01 -6.04
C LYS A 16 -1.34 2.85 -5.07
N GLY A 17 -0.09 2.48 -4.76
CA GLY A 17 0.21 1.42 -3.81
C GLY A 17 -0.29 1.73 -2.41
N ALA A 18 -0.05 2.96 -1.92
CA ALA A 18 -0.53 3.38 -0.60
C ALA A 18 -2.06 3.38 -0.53
N CYS A 19 -2.73 3.85 -1.57
CA CYS A 19 -4.19 3.84 -1.65
C CYS A 19 -4.73 2.41 -1.70
N MET A 20 -4.09 1.51 -2.44
CA MET A 20 -4.47 0.09 -2.46
C MET A 20 -4.36 -0.53 -1.07
N GLY A 21 -3.31 -0.22 -0.33
CA GLY A 21 -3.14 -0.69 1.04
C GLY A 21 -4.27 -0.21 1.96
N MET A 22 -4.60 1.08 1.88
CA MET A 22 -5.70 1.65 2.65
C MET A 22 -7.04 1.00 2.30
N ASP A 23 -7.31 0.85 1.01
CA ASP A 23 -8.58 0.28 0.53
C ASP A 23 -8.72 -1.19 0.93
N ALA A 24 -7.63 -1.95 0.84
CA ALA A 24 -7.63 -3.35 1.24
C ALA A 24 -7.99 -3.50 2.72
N ILE A 25 -7.35 -2.71 3.57
CA ILE A 25 -7.61 -2.74 5.01
C ILE A 25 -9.04 -2.30 5.30
N HIS A 26 -9.48 -1.21 4.70
CA HIS A 26 -10.84 -0.71 4.88
C HIS A 26 -11.88 -1.76 4.47
N PHE A 27 -11.65 -2.42 3.35
CA PHE A 27 -12.56 -3.45 2.84
C PHE A 27 -12.68 -4.66 3.77
N ILE A 28 -11.55 -5.10 4.35
CA ILE A 28 -11.52 -6.34 5.14
C ILE A 28 -11.82 -6.12 6.62
N LEU A 29 -11.70 -4.88 7.10
CA LEU A 29 -11.75 -4.56 8.52
C LEU A 29 -13.05 -5.01 9.20
N ASP A 30 -14.18 -4.93 8.48
CA ASP A 30 -15.48 -5.35 8.99
C ASP A 30 -15.57 -6.85 9.25
N LYS A 31 -14.68 -7.63 8.64
CA LYS A 31 -14.65 -9.08 8.78
C LYS A 31 -13.73 -9.55 9.90
N VAL A 32 -12.93 -8.63 10.45
CA VAL A 32 -11.95 -8.95 11.47
C VAL A 32 -12.61 -8.92 12.84
N GLU A 33 -12.60 -10.07 13.54
CA GLU A 33 -13.13 -10.20 14.89
C GLU A 33 -12.05 -10.08 15.95
N ASP A 34 -10.82 -10.54 15.63
CA ASP A 34 -9.70 -10.48 16.57
C ASP A 34 -9.30 -9.03 16.84
N LYS A 35 -9.35 -8.64 18.10
CA LYS A 35 -9.07 -7.25 18.52
C LYS A 35 -7.63 -6.83 18.26
N SER A 36 -6.69 -7.76 18.42
CA SER A 36 -5.27 -7.49 18.20
C SER A 36 -4.99 -7.26 16.72
N LEU A 37 -5.58 -8.08 15.86
CA LEU A 37 -5.45 -7.90 14.41
C LEU A 37 -6.10 -6.58 13.97
N LYS A 38 -7.29 -6.29 14.48
CA LYS A 38 -7.97 -5.03 14.17
C LYS A 38 -7.11 -3.82 14.53
N LYS A 39 -6.49 -3.85 15.70
CA LYS A 39 -5.60 -2.78 16.16
C LYS A 39 -4.38 -2.64 15.23
N GLU A 40 -3.79 -3.75 14.85
CA GLU A 40 -2.63 -3.77 13.94
C GLU A 40 -3.01 -3.21 12.55
N LEU A 41 -4.17 -3.61 12.02
CA LEU A 41 -4.63 -3.12 10.72
C LEU A 41 -4.93 -1.62 10.73
N ASN A 42 -5.51 -1.12 11.82
CA ASN A 42 -5.72 0.32 11.97
C ASN A 42 -4.39 1.07 12.00
N ARG A 43 -3.37 0.49 12.63
CA ARG A 43 -2.02 1.06 12.65
C ARG A 43 -1.42 1.10 11.24
N GLN A 44 -1.53 0.00 10.49
CA GLN A 44 -1.04 -0.08 9.12
C GLN A 44 -1.77 0.92 8.21
N TYR A 45 -3.08 1.06 8.39
CA TYR A 45 -3.87 2.05 7.64
C TYR A 45 -3.31 3.46 7.83
N ARG A 46 -3.02 3.83 9.07
CA ARG A 46 -2.44 5.16 9.36
C ARG A 46 -1.09 5.35 8.69
N GLU A 47 -0.26 4.31 8.66
CA GLU A 47 1.04 4.39 8.00
C GLU A 47 0.93 4.59 6.50
N TYR A 48 0.02 3.87 5.83
CA TYR A 48 -0.27 4.09 4.41
C TYR A 48 -0.78 5.52 4.17
N LYS A 49 -1.64 5.99 5.04
CA LYS A 49 -2.21 7.34 4.92
C LYS A 49 -1.11 8.40 5.05
N GLU A 50 -0.19 8.24 5.99
CA GLU A 50 0.94 9.15 6.15
C GLU A 50 1.80 9.22 4.89
N ILE A 51 2.07 8.07 4.29
CA ILE A 51 2.85 8.01 3.05
C ILE A 51 2.11 8.76 1.94
N SER A 52 0.81 8.54 1.80
CA SER A 52 0.00 9.25 0.79
C SER A 52 0.01 10.78 1.03
N GLU A 53 -0.05 11.20 2.27
CA GLU A 53 0.03 12.64 2.62
C GLU A 53 1.41 13.22 2.29
N GLU A 54 2.47 12.50 2.58
CA GLU A 54 3.84 12.92 2.23
C GLU A 54 4.02 13.03 0.72
N ILE A 55 3.45 12.08 -0.04
CA ILE A 55 3.47 12.12 -1.50
C ILE A 55 2.74 13.38 -1.99
N THR A 56 1.56 13.64 -1.46
CA THR A 56 0.75 14.81 -1.83
C THR A 56 1.51 16.11 -1.55
N ASN A 57 2.23 16.17 -0.44
CA ASN A 57 3.02 17.33 -0.08
C ASN A 57 4.25 17.54 -0.96
N LEU A 58 4.84 16.46 -1.43
CA LEU A 58 6.03 16.49 -2.28
C LEU A 58 5.70 16.70 -3.77
N TYR A 59 4.53 16.23 -4.19
CA TYR A 59 4.13 16.20 -5.59
C TYR A 59 4.21 17.56 -6.30
N PRO A 60 3.79 18.69 -5.68
CA PRO A 60 3.86 20.00 -6.34
C PRO A 60 5.27 20.45 -6.71
N GLU A 61 6.31 19.89 -6.10
CA GLU A 61 7.69 20.20 -6.46
C GLU A 61 8.01 19.73 -7.88
N TYR A 62 7.30 18.73 -8.38
CA TYR A 62 7.52 18.13 -9.70
C TYR A 62 6.38 18.42 -10.67
N ASN A 63 5.17 18.64 -10.16
CA ASN A 63 3.99 18.96 -10.97
C ASN A 63 3.01 19.78 -10.14
N SER A 64 3.04 21.10 -10.33
CA SER A 64 2.22 22.03 -9.56
C SER A 64 0.74 22.07 -10.00
N LYS A 65 0.40 21.43 -11.13
CA LYS A 65 -0.95 21.54 -11.71
C LYS A 65 -1.85 20.36 -11.38
N ASP A 66 -1.27 19.20 -11.04
CA ASP A 66 -1.99 17.98 -10.85
C ASP A 66 -1.87 17.45 -9.44
N GLU A 67 -2.73 16.50 -9.10
CA GLU A 67 -2.66 15.73 -7.86
C GLU A 67 -2.17 14.32 -8.16
N PRO A 68 -1.60 13.60 -7.17
CA PRO A 68 -1.19 12.21 -7.37
C PRO A 68 -2.37 11.33 -7.79
N HIS A 69 -2.13 10.42 -8.71
CA HIS A 69 -3.17 9.52 -9.21
C HIS A 69 -3.66 8.57 -8.13
N LYS A 70 -4.98 8.49 -7.98
CA LYS A 70 -5.67 7.62 -7.02
C LYS A 70 -6.61 6.65 -7.69
N THR A 71 -6.95 6.89 -8.96
CA THR A 71 -8.06 6.23 -9.65
C THR A 71 -7.78 4.78 -9.99
N ASN A 72 -8.84 4.00 -10.07
CA ASN A 72 -8.89 2.60 -10.51
C ASN A 72 -8.24 1.60 -9.56
N THR A 73 -7.58 2.03 -8.50
CA THR A 73 -6.97 1.12 -7.52
C THR A 73 -8.04 0.40 -6.71
N MET A 74 -9.04 1.14 -6.23
CA MET A 74 -10.12 0.59 -5.42
C MET A 74 -10.84 -0.55 -6.15
N ASN A 75 -11.16 -0.37 -7.44
CA ASN A 75 -11.85 -1.39 -8.23
C ASN A 75 -11.03 -2.68 -8.33
N LYS A 76 -9.72 -2.57 -8.55
CA LYS A 76 -8.82 -3.73 -8.65
C LYS A 76 -8.71 -4.44 -7.31
N VAL A 77 -8.53 -3.69 -6.22
CA VAL A 77 -8.44 -4.22 -4.86
C VAL A 77 -9.75 -4.91 -4.49
N MET A 78 -10.89 -4.25 -4.71
CA MET A 78 -12.21 -4.80 -4.40
C MET A 78 -12.47 -6.08 -5.18
N THR A 79 -12.07 -6.12 -6.47
CA THR A 79 -12.25 -7.31 -7.30
C THR A 79 -11.43 -8.48 -6.75
N TRP A 80 -10.14 -8.24 -6.48
CA TRP A 80 -9.26 -9.29 -5.98
C TRP A 80 -9.73 -9.84 -4.62
N TYR A 81 -9.94 -8.96 -3.65
CA TYR A 81 -10.40 -9.37 -2.32
C TYR A 81 -11.81 -9.95 -2.36
N GLY A 82 -12.68 -9.41 -3.23
CA GLY A 82 -14.03 -9.92 -3.40
C GLY A 82 -14.06 -11.35 -3.90
N ILE A 83 -13.20 -11.69 -4.88
CA ILE A 83 -13.07 -13.06 -5.39
C ILE A 83 -12.53 -13.96 -4.30
N GLU A 84 -11.45 -13.57 -3.65
CA GLU A 84 -10.84 -14.38 -2.59
C GLU A 84 -11.82 -14.63 -1.44
N MET A 85 -12.59 -13.61 -1.05
CA MET A 85 -13.54 -13.75 0.05
C MET A 85 -14.74 -14.60 -0.31
N LYS A 86 -15.21 -14.55 -1.57
CA LYS A 86 -16.32 -15.39 -2.03
C LYS A 86 -15.95 -16.87 -2.06
N THR A 87 -14.69 -17.17 -2.37
CA THR A 87 -14.19 -18.54 -2.43
C THR A 87 -13.64 -19.04 -1.10
N MET A 88 -13.55 -18.15 -0.13
CA MET A 88 -13.00 -18.47 1.18
C MET A 88 -14.05 -19.18 2.04
N LEU A 89 -13.76 -20.43 2.40
CA LEU A 89 -14.63 -21.23 3.28
C LEU A 89 -14.35 -20.98 4.75
N ASP A 90 -13.25 -20.31 5.06
CA ASP A 90 -12.76 -20.04 6.41
C ASP A 90 -12.41 -18.56 6.52
N ASP A 91 -13.14 -17.84 7.38
CA ASP A 91 -12.91 -16.41 7.66
C ASP A 91 -12.16 -16.20 8.97
N SER A 92 -11.41 -17.21 9.42
CA SER A 92 -10.62 -17.13 10.65
C SER A 92 -9.59 -16.00 10.58
N THR A 93 -9.12 -15.57 11.74
CA THR A 93 -8.05 -14.58 11.87
C THR A 93 -6.83 -14.99 11.03
N SER A 94 -6.46 -16.26 11.07
CA SER A 94 -5.34 -16.80 10.30
C SER A 94 -5.54 -16.63 8.80
N LYS A 95 -6.71 -16.94 8.30
CA LYS A 95 -7.00 -16.85 6.87
C LYS A 95 -7.04 -15.40 6.40
N ILE A 96 -7.61 -14.50 7.19
CA ILE A 96 -7.62 -13.07 6.90
C ILE A 96 -6.19 -12.51 6.87
N ALA A 97 -5.37 -12.90 7.84
CA ALA A 97 -3.96 -12.50 7.88
C ALA A 97 -3.19 -12.99 6.66
N GLU A 98 -3.43 -14.23 6.24
CA GLU A 98 -2.82 -14.81 5.04
C GLU A 98 -3.16 -13.99 3.79
N LEU A 99 -4.42 -13.64 3.63
CA LEU A 99 -4.90 -12.85 2.50
C LEU A 99 -4.24 -11.47 2.45
N LEU A 100 -4.19 -10.80 3.59
CA LEU A 100 -3.56 -9.48 3.69
C LEU A 100 -2.05 -9.56 3.46
N LEU A 101 -1.41 -10.63 3.93
CA LEU A 101 0.02 -10.86 3.73
C LEU A 101 0.34 -11.02 2.25
N GLN A 102 -0.49 -11.75 1.51
CA GLN A 102 -0.32 -11.91 0.07
C GLN A 102 -0.40 -10.56 -0.65
N GLY A 103 -1.39 -9.74 -0.31
CA GLY A 103 -1.53 -8.40 -0.88
C GLY A 103 -0.36 -7.49 -0.54
N THR A 104 0.11 -7.54 0.70
CA THR A 104 1.26 -6.74 1.14
C THR A 104 2.54 -7.13 0.40
N ASN A 105 2.75 -8.43 0.17
CA ASN A 105 3.90 -8.89 -0.61
C ASN A 105 3.89 -8.36 -2.04
N MET A 106 2.72 -8.24 -2.65
CA MET A 106 2.60 -7.63 -3.97
C MET A 106 3.07 -6.17 -3.95
N GLY A 107 2.72 -5.44 -2.92
CA GLY A 107 3.17 -4.05 -2.73
C GLY A 107 4.68 -3.95 -2.53
N ILE A 108 5.27 -4.88 -1.78
CA ILE A 108 6.72 -4.94 -1.58
C ILE A 108 7.44 -5.14 -2.91
N ILE A 109 6.95 -6.08 -3.72
CA ILE A 109 7.54 -6.36 -5.04
C ILE A 109 7.52 -5.12 -5.91
N GLU A 110 6.37 -4.44 -5.99
CA GLU A 110 6.26 -3.22 -6.80
C GLU A 110 7.18 -2.11 -6.26
N GLY A 111 7.23 -1.92 -4.96
CA GLY A 111 8.13 -0.94 -4.34
C GLY A 111 9.59 -1.24 -4.60
N ARG A 112 10.00 -2.50 -4.49
CA ARG A 112 11.38 -2.91 -4.79
C ARG A 112 11.74 -2.68 -6.24
N LYS A 113 10.81 -2.90 -7.17
CA LYS A 113 11.04 -2.60 -8.59
C LYS A 113 11.30 -1.10 -8.78
N LEU A 114 10.55 -0.26 -8.10
CA LEU A 114 10.80 1.19 -8.17
C LEU A 114 12.20 1.54 -7.66
N LEU A 115 12.63 0.97 -6.53
CA LEU A 115 13.97 1.20 -6.00
C LEU A 115 15.07 0.71 -6.92
N ASN A 116 14.86 -0.45 -7.55
CA ASN A 116 15.90 -1.11 -8.35
C ASN A 116 16.03 -0.54 -9.77
N HIS A 117 14.94 -0.03 -10.34
CA HIS A 117 14.90 0.33 -11.75
C HIS A 117 14.68 1.80 -12.04
N LYS A 118 14.39 2.60 -11.01
CA LYS A 118 14.17 4.03 -11.16
C LYS A 118 15.22 4.80 -10.37
N ASN A 119 15.84 5.77 -11.04
CA ASN A 119 16.81 6.63 -10.39
C ASN A 119 16.12 7.95 -10.08
N THR A 120 15.77 8.13 -8.82
CA THR A 120 15.03 9.30 -8.36
C THR A 120 15.84 10.15 -7.39
N GLU A 121 15.43 11.39 -7.21
CA GLU A 121 16.02 12.28 -6.23
C GLU A 121 15.82 11.73 -4.81
N GLU A 122 16.65 12.20 -3.90
CA GLU A 122 16.69 11.71 -2.52
C GLU A 122 15.33 11.71 -1.84
N GLY A 123 14.56 12.80 -1.96
CA GLY A 123 13.25 12.92 -1.33
C GLY A 123 12.26 11.88 -1.80
N VAL A 124 12.21 11.64 -3.11
CA VAL A 124 11.33 10.61 -3.69
C VAL A 124 11.84 9.22 -3.33
N ASN A 125 13.13 8.99 -3.45
CA ASN A 125 13.72 7.69 -3.13
C ASN A 125 13.48 7.31 -1.66
N ASN A 126 13.60 8.27 -0.75
CA ASN A 126 13.34 8.04 0.67
C ASN A 126 11.90 7.63 0.94
N LEU A 127 10.94 8.21 0.21
CA LEU A 127 9.53 7.81 0.33
C LEU A 127 9.30 6.39 -0.15
N VAL A 128 9.94 5.99 -1.26
CA VAL A 128 9.84 4.61 -1.75
C VAL A 128 10.42 3.64 -0.71
N GLN A 129 11.58 3.97 -0.15
CA GLN A 129 12.19 3.15 0.89
C GLN A 129 11.31 3.04 2.13
N LYS A 130 10.70 4.14 2.54
CA LYS A 130 9.77 4.17 3.67
C LYS A 130 8.57 3.26 3.43
N TYR A 131 8.01 3.33 2.23
CA TYR A 131 6.88 2.50 1.81
C TYR A 131 7.23 1.01 1.85
N VAL A 132 8.37 0.63 1.26
CA VAL A 132 8.82 -0.77 1.25
C VAL A 132 9.10 -1.25 2.68
N SER A 133 9.81 -0.45 3.46
CA SER A 133 10.17 -0.81 4.84
C SER A 133 8.95 -1.01 5.72
N MET A 134 7.97 -0.12 5.60
CA MET A 134 6.72 -0.20 6.35
C MET A 134 5.96 -1.48 5.99
N GLN A 135 5.93 -1.86 4.71
CA GLN A 135 5.27 -3.08 4.25
C GLN A 135 5.99 -4.34 4.72
N GLU A 136 7.32 -4.33 4.74
CA GLU A 136 8.11 -5.46 5.27
C GLU A 136 7.80 -5.68 6.75
N LYS A 137 7.67 -4.61 7.52
CA LYS A 137 7.25 -4.69 8.93
C LYS A 137 5.82 -5.19 9.07
N ALA A 138 4.93 -4.74 8.18
CA ALA A 138 3.54 -5.20 8.16
C ALA A 138 3.46 -6.71 7.94
N VAL A 139 4.25 -7.25 7.02
CA VAL A 139 4.34 -8.70 6.77
C VAL A 139 4.75 -9.44 8.05
N GLU A 140 5.78 -8.96 8.74
CA GLU A 140 6.23 -9.58 9.99
C GLU A 140 5.14 -9.58 11.06
N LYS A 141 4.37 -8.50 11.16
CA LYS A 141 3.25 -8.42 12.10
C LYS A 141 2.12 -9.36 11.71
N LEU A 142 1.77 -9.42 10.41
CA LEU A 142 0.71 -10.30 9.93
C LEU A 142 1.05 -11.77 10.14
N LYS A 143 2.32 -12.15 10.04
CA LYS A 143 2.76 -13.52 10.29
C LYS A 143 2.39 -14.01 11.69
N GLN A 144 2.31 -13.11 12.67
CA GLN A 144 1.97 -13.47 14.04
C GLN A 144 0.51 -13.93 14.18
N PHE A 145 -0.31 -13.64 13.19
CA PHE A 145 -1.74 -14.01 13.19
C PHE A 145 -2.06 -15.25 12.34
N LEU A 146 -1.06 -15.82 11.69
CA LEU A 146 -1.24 -17.02 10.83
C LEU A 146 -1.60 -18.28 11.63
#